data_f998be850eb03a76584b982276d75c77
#
_entry.id   f998be850eb03a76584b982276d75c77
#
_cell.length_a   1.000
_cell.length_b   1.000
_cell.length_c   1.000
_cell.angle_alpha   90.00
_cell.angle_beta   90.00
_cell.angle_gamma   90.00
#
_symmetry.space_group_name_H-M   'P 1'
#
loop_
_entity.id
_entity.type
_entity.pdbx_description
1 polymer ?
#
loop_
_entity_poly.entity_id
_entity_poly.type
_entity_poly.pdbx_seq_one_letter_code
_entity_poly.pdbx_strand_id
1 'polypeptide(L)'
;YDVYAGDTRIAVLSLKADGKSDSFGFHDWKIRDMAFDTNEIDYKTATVTVNKGMVLKYNGQAVGDEYKIDSTDNDAIRAKARALGASVPAVETYVIKDTFGSRNITATDSNGNSYTAFVEGNTYDFTGSKGTKAPEDIEKRVFDTIDSYILTIYNHKSFDETATYIEYDSDAYRLIKDVLASVIWGWTPDTVDILEQSVTDYVAYGDNLFSCSYYGKIYKYEEGKSESGEETFNYRLIFKKHDGKWYLNYFIIV
;
A
#
# COMPACT_ATOMS: atom_id res chain seq x y z
N TYR A 1 -0.40 -16.34 40.57
CA TYR A 1 -0.02 -16.77 39.23
C TYR A 1 0.06 -15.56 38.33
N ASP A 2 1.19 -15.43 37.64
CA ASP A 2 1.35 -14.38 36.65
C ASP A 2 0.74 -14.84 35.32
N VAL A 3 0.01 -13.92 34.65
CA VAL A 3 -0.58 -14.12 33.34
C VAL A 3 0.20 -13.28 32.33
N TYR A 4 0.62 -13.91 31.24
CA TYR A 4 1.43 -13.28 30.20
C TYR A 4 0.69 -13.22 28.87
N ALA A 5 0.92 -12.17 28.10
CA ALA A 5 0.61 -12.09 26.69
C ALA A 5 1.93 -11.95 25.90
N GLY A 6 2.40 -13.06 25.33
CA GLY A 6 3.79 -13.16 24.87
C GLY A 6 4.74 -13.09 26.07
N ASP A 7 5.72 -12.19 26.02
CA ASP A 7 6.70 -11.98 27.09
C ASP A 7 6.28 -10.90 28.11
N THR A 8 5.12 -10.26 27.90
CA THR A 8 4.62 -9.19 28.79
C THR A 8 3.66 -9.75 29.81
N ARG A 9 3.96 -9.54 31.12
CA ARG A 9 3.02 -9.85 32.20
C ARG A 9 1.86 -8.85 32.14
N ILE A 10 0.63 -9.38 32.02
CA ILE A 10 -0.59 -8.58 31.88
C ILE A 10 -1.50 -8.61 33.10
N ALA A 11 -1.37 -9.63 33.93
CA ALA A 11 -2.17 -9.73 35.15
C ALA A 11 -1.51 -10.68 36.16
N VAL A 12 -1.96 -10.53 37.41
CA VAL A 12 -1.68 -11.46 38.50
C VAL A 12 -3.00 -12.07 38.96
N LEU A 13 -3.07 -13.41 38.95
CA LEU A 13 -4.21 -14.16 39.45
C LEU A 13 -3.94 -14.65 40.86
N SER A 14 -4.84 -14.36 41.78
CA SER A 14 -4.89 -14.99 43.10
C SER A 14 -5.92 -16.11 43.10
N LEU A 15 -5.51 -17.33 43.40
CA LEU A 15 -6.37 -18.48 43.52
C LEU A 15 -6.70 -18.77 44.99
N LYS A 16 -7.89 -19.30 45.23
CA LYS A 16 -8.34 -19.78 46.53
C LYS A 16 -8.84 -21.19 46.41
N ALA A 17 -8.46 -22.07 47.33
CA ALA A 17 -9.05 -23.39 47.44
C ALA A 17 -10.55 -23.31 47.77
N ASP A 18 -11.37 -24.09 47.06
CA ASP A 18 -12.83 -24.09 47.22
C ASP A 18 -13.32 -24.85 48.48
N GLY A 19 -12.39 -25.34 49.27
CA GLY A 19 -12.70 -26.10 50.49
C GLY A 19 -13.16 -27.55 50.22
N LYS A 20 -13.33 -27.93 48.97
CA LYS A 20 -13.62 -29.30 48.53
C LYS A 20 -12.31 -29.96 48.12
N SER A 21 -12.18 -31.22 48.48
CA SER A 21 -11.10 -32.07 47.96
C SER A 21 -11.73 -33.30 47.31
N ASP A 22 -11.12 -33.79 46.24
CA ASP A 22 -11.49 -35.06 45.66
C ASP A 22 -11.03 -36.24 46.54
N SER A 23 -11.29 -37.47 46.11
CA SER A 23 -10.89 -38.69 46.81
C SER A 23 -9.38 -38.88 46.94
N PHE A 24 -8.56 -38.09 46.24
CA PHE A 24 -7.10 -38.07 46.26
C PHE A 24 -6.51 -36.89 47.05
N GLY A 25 -7.38 -36.02 47.64
CA GLY A 25 -6.93 -34.89 48.44
C GLY A 25 -6.58 -33.62 47.65
N PHE A 26 -6.86 -33.59 46.34
CA PHE A 26 -6.68 -32.38 45.53
C PHE A 26 -7.83 -31.40 45.77
N HIS A 27 -7.49 -30.12 45.92
CA HIS A 27 -8.47 -29.05 46.08
C HIS A 27 -8.87 -28.48 44.72
N ASP A 28 -10.16 -28.21 44.57
CA ASP A 28 -10.64 -27.34 43.49
C ASP A 28 -10.20 -25.90 43.78
N TRP A 29 -9.64 -25.22 42.75
CA TRP A 29 -9.17 -23.86 42.86
C TRP A 29 -10.12 -22.92 42.12
N LYS A 30 -10.47 -21.81 42.76
CA LYS A 30 -11.24 -20.73 42.15
C LYS A 30 -10.44 -19.46 42.10
N ILE A 31 -10.64 -18.65 41.05
CA ILE A 31 -10.09 -17.31 40.98
C ILE A 31 -10.67 -16.51 42.14
N ARG A 32 -9.81 -16.03 43.03
CA ARG A 32 -10.19 -15.15 44.14
C ARG A 32 -10.17 -13.70 43.69
N ASP A 33 -9.13 -13.31 42.93
CA ASP A 33 -8.90 -11.95 42.50
C ASP A 33 -8.02 -11.96 41.24
N MET A 34 -8.17 -10.91 40.41
CA MET A 34 -7.33 -10.69 39.25
C MET A 34 -6.96 -9.20 39.20
N ALA A 35 -5.67 -8.93 39.35
CA ALA A 35 -5.14 -7.58 39.19
C ALA A 35 -4.46 -7.46 37.80
N PHE A 36 -4.95 -6.56 36.97
CA PHE A 36 -4.33 -6.25 35.70
C PHE A 36 -3.17 -5.27 35.90
N ASP A 37 -2.03 -5.55 35.28
CA ASP A 37 -0.87 -4.67 35.27
C ASP A 37 -0.92 -3.78 34.01
N THR A 38 -1.77 -2.74 34.07
CA THR A 38 -2.03 -1.87 32.92
C THR A 38 -0.86 -0.93 32.59
N ASN A 39 0.11 -0.76 33.49
CA ASN A 39 1.23 0.15 33.30
C ASN A 39 2.35 -0.45 32.42
N GLU A 40 2.43 -1.76 32.33
CA GLU A 40 3.43 -2.47 31.51
C GLU A 40 2.91 -2.94 30.15
N ILE A 41 1.61 -2.74 29.88
CA ILE A 41 1.01 -3.15 28.62
C ILE A 41 1.25 -2.09 27.57
N ASP A 42 2.07 -2.41 26.56
CA ASP A 42 2.26 -1.58 25.36
C ASP A 42 1.05 -1.74 24.44
N TYR A 43 0.03 -0.90 24.68
CA TYR A 43 -1.15 -0.87 23.81
C TYR A 43 -0.83 -0.23 22.46
N LYS A 44 -1.21 -0.89 21.41
CA LYS A 44 -1.02 -0.43 20.03
C LYS A 44 -2.34 -0.30 19.32
N THR A 45 -2.38 0.58 18.34
CA THR A 45 -3.52 0.68 17.42
C THR A 45 -3.15 0.01 16.11
N ALA A 46 -4.01 -0.88 15.62
CA ALA A 46 -3.87 -1.46 14.29
C ALA A 46 -4.82 -0.75 13.32
N THR A 47 -4.30 -0.28 12.19
CA THR A 47 -5.10 0.22 11.07
C THR A 47 -5.17 -0.87 10.01
N VAL A 48 -6.38 -1.23 9.60
CA VAL A 48 -6.61 -2.34 8.68
C VAL A 48 -7.46 -1.87 7.51
N THR A 49 -6.95 -2.04 6.29
CA THR A 49 -7.67 -1.74 5.05
C THR A 49 -8.05 -3.03 4.34
N VAL A 50 -9.31 -3.16 3.97
CA VAL A 50 -9.86 -4.32 3.25
C VAL A 50 -10.71 -3.87 2.05
N ASN A 51 -10.92 -4.73 1.07
CA ASN A 51 -11.95 -4.51 0.08
C ASN A 51 -13.34 -4.64 0.74
N LYS A 52 -14.28 -3.77 0.33
CA LYS A 52 -15.65 -3.78 0.86
C LYS A 52 -16.30 -5.15 0.69
N GLY A 53 -16.93 -5.62 1.75
CA GLY A 53 -17.61 -6.93 1.79
C GLY A 53 -16.71 -8.07 2.26
N MET A 54 -15.45 -7.81 2.60
CA MET A 54 -14.61 -8.81 3.29
C MET A 54 -15.00 -8.94 4.75
N VAL A 55 -14.82 -10.14 5.29
CA VAL A 55 -14.96 -10.44 6.72
C VAL A 55 -13.59 -10.31 7.37
N LEU A 56 -13.44 -9.28 8.22
CA LEU A 56 -12.23 -9.05 9.00
C LEU A 56 -12.34 -9.74 10.36
N LYS A 57 -11.26 -10.42 10.78
CA LYS A 57 -11.15 -11.02 12.11
C LYS A 57 -9.88 -10.59 12.81
N TYR A 58 -9.98 -10.33 14.10
CA TYR A 58 -8.87 -10.10 15.02
C TYR A 58 -8.82 -11.22 16.05
N ASN A 59 -7.72 -11.96 16.12
CA ASN A 59 -7.56 -13.13 17.00
C ASN A 59 -8.74 -14.11 16.93
N GLY A 60 -9.27 -14.34 15.71
CA GLY A 60 -10.39 -15.24 15.45
C GLY A 60 -11.79 -14.66 15.68
N GLN A 61 -11.92 -13.49 16.32
CA GLN A 61 -13.18 -12.79 16.53
C GLN A 61 -13.47 -11.85 15.36
N ALA A 62 -14.74 -11.80 14.91
CA ALA A 62 -15.13 -10.86 13.87
C ALA A 62 -14.99 -9.42 14.37
N VAL A 63 -14.43 -8.55 13.52
CA VAL A 63 -14.35 -7.10 13.77
C VAL A 63 -15.61 -6.45 13.28
N GLY A 64 -16.36 -5.81 14.18
CA GLY A 64 -17.63 -5.17 13.87
C GLY A 64 -17.48 -3.79 13.23
N ASP A 65 -18.62 -3.23 12.80
CA ASP A 65 -18.66 -1.91 12.15
C ASP A 65 -18.30 -0.76 13.10
N GLU A 66 -18.33 -0.96 14.41
CA GLU A 66 -17.91 0.03 15.42
C GLU A 66 -16.43 0.40 15.31
N TYR A 67 -15.62 -0.44 14.70
CA TYR A 67 -14.19 -0.20 14.43
C TYR A 67 -13.94 0.47 13.08
N LYS A 68 -14.96 0.57 12.23
CA LYS A 68 -14.87 1.21 10.91
C LYS A 68 -14.80 2.73 11.08
N ILE A 69 -13.74 3.35 10.55
CA ILE A 69 -13.55 4.80 10.69
C ILE A 69 -14.04 5.57 9.47
N ASP A 70 -13.85 5.05 8.29
CA ASP A 70 -14.32 5.66 7.05
C ASP A 70 -14.39 4.60 5.95
N SER A 71 -15.32 4.79 5.02
CA SER A 71 -15.43 4.01 3.78
C SER A 71 -15.28 4.88 2.54
N THR A 72 -14.77 6.12 2.70
CA THR A 72 -14.54 7.04 1.58
C THR A 72 -13.25 6.61 0.88
N ASP A 73 -13.40 5.99 -0.28
CA ASP A 73 -12.27 5.66 -1.14
C ASP A 73 -11.81 6.91 -1.90
N ASN A 74 -10.94 7.70 -1.25
CA ASN A 74 -10.36 8.92 -1.80
C ASN A 74 -9.12 8.67 -2.66
N ASP A 75 -8.81 7.43 -2.99
CA ASP A 75 -7.67 7.09 -3.84
C ASP A 75 -7.90 7.50 -5.29
N ALA A 76 -7.12 8.49 -5.76
CA ALA A 76 -7.24 9.07 -7.10
C ALA A 76 -7.02 8.03 -8.21
N ILE A 77 -6.11 7.07 -8.01
CA ILE A 77 -5.85 5.98 -8.97
C ILE A 77 -7.06 5.05 -9.09
N ARG A 78 -7.64 4.64 -7.96
CA ARG A 78 -8.83 3.77 -7.94
C ARG A 78 -10.04 4.49 -8.54
N ALA A 79 -10.22 5.78 -8.22
CA ALA A 79 -11.29 6.60 -8.79
C ALA A 79 -11.13 6.73 -10.31
N LYS A 80 -9.91 6.98 -10.79
CA LYS A 80 -9.61 7.07 -12.23
C LYS A 80 -9.79 5.73 -12.94
N ALA A 81 -9.36 4.62 -12.32
CA ALA A 81 -9.56 3.29 -12.89
C ALA A 81 -11.06 2.98 -13.09
N ARG A 82 -11.92 3.33 -12.09
CA ARG A 82 -13.40 3.22 -12.24
C ARG A 82 -13.92 4.09 -13.37
N ALA A 83 -13.46 5.34 -13.48
CA ALA A 83 -13.86 6.25 -14.56
C ALA A 83 -13.46 5.71 -15.96
N LEU A 84 -12.41 4.89 -16.03
CA LEU A 84 -11.98 4.18 -17.24
C LEU A 84 -12.72 2.84 -17.45
N GLY A 85 -13.72 2.53 -16.61
CA GLY A 85 -14.58 1.35 -16.75
C GLY A 85 -14.11 0.12 -15.97
N ALA A 86 -13.08 0.23 -15.13
CA ALA A 86 -12.62 -0.88 -14.32
C ALA A 86 -13.57 -1.22 -13.17
N SER A 87 -13.73 -2.51 -12.89
CA SER A 87 -14.41 -2.99 -11.69
C SER A 87 -13.44 -2.96 -10.51
N VAL A 88 -13.41 -1.83 -9.79
CA VAL A 88 -12.55 -1.65 -8.62
C VAL A 88 -13.40 -1.69 -7.35
N PRO A 89 -13.23 -2.69 -6.47
CA PRO A 89 -13.96 -2.75 -5.20
C PRO A 89 -13.75 -1.47 -4.38
N ALA A 90 -14.75 -1.00 -3.68
CA ALA A 90 -14.55 0.02 -2.66
C ALA A 90 -13.68 -0.53 -1.53
N VAL A 91 -13.02 0.33 -0.77
CA VAL A 91 -12.25 -0.07 0.41
C VAL A 91 -12.96 0.36 1.68
N GLU A 92 -12.66 -0.35 2.75
CA GLU A 92 -13.10 -0.04 4.11
C GLU A 92 -11.89 -0.05 5.02
N THR A 93 -11.79 0.95 5.90
CA THR A 93 -10.69 1.07 6.87
C THR A 93 -11.23 0.92 8.28
N TYR A 94 -10.56 0.08 9.04
CA TYR A 94 -10.86 -0.22 10.44
C TYR A 94 -9.70 0.23 11.31
N VAL A 95 -10.01 0.74 12.50
CA VAL A 95 -9.02 1.09 13.54
C VAL A 95 -9.33 0.29 14.79
N ILE A 96 -8.49 -0.69 15.07
CA ILE A 96 -8.60 -1.56 16.24
C ILE A 96 -7.64 -1.00 17.30
N LYS A 97 -8.21 -0.35 18.31
CA LYS A 97 -7.46 0.28 19.40
C LYS A 97 -7.14 -0.74 20.49
N ASP A 98 -6.21 -0.36 21.34
CA ASP A 98 -5.86 -1.07 22.58
C ASP A 98 -5.51 -2.55 22.36
N THR A 99 -4.87 -2.83 21.23
CA THR A 99 -4.36 -4.17 20.91
C THR A 99 -3.04 -4.42 21.67
N PHE A 100 -2.87 -5.60 22.24
CA PHE A 100 -1.64 -6.03 22.89
C PHE A 100 -1.31 -7.48 22.56
N GLY A 101 -0.05 -7.87 22.75
CA GLY A 101 0.42 -9.22 22.45
C GLY A 101 0.42 -9.57 20.96
N SER A 102 0.31 -10.84 20.64
CA SER A 102 0.27 -11.34 19.26
C SER A 102 -1.02 -10.91 18.57
N ARG A 103 -0.89 -10.32 17.39
CA ARG A 103 -2.00 -9.87 16.57
C ARG A 103 -2.16 -10.80 15.38
N ASN A 104 -3.19 -11.64 15.40
CA ASN A 104 -3.58 -12.44 14.26
C ASN A 104 -4.76 -11.75 13.57
N ILE A 105 -4.46 -10.96 12.53
CA ILE A 105 -5.46 -10.26 11.72
C ILE A 105 -5.62 -11.03 10.41
N THR A 106 -6.86 -11.40 10.09
CA THR A 106 -7.18 -12.15 8.87
C THR A 106 -8.37 -11.53 8.17
N ALA A 107 -8.38 -11.57 6.84
CA ALA A 107 -9.50 -11.14 6.02
C ALA A 107 -9.87 -12.22 5.01
N THR A 108 -11.17 -12.44 4.83
CA THR A 108 -11.72 -13.38 3.84
C THR A 108 -12.78 -12.70 3.01
N ASP A 109 -12.88 -13.05 1.72
CA ASP A 109 -13.99 -12.61 0.87
C ASP A 109 -15.29 -13.40 1.12
N SER A 110 -16.34 -13.03 0.41
CA SER A 110 -17.66 -13.72 0.49
C SER A 110 -17.64 -15.19 0.04
N ASN A 111 -16.60 -15.60 -0.68
CA ASN A 111 -16.40 -16.98 -1.14
C ASN A 111 -15.55 -17.80 -0.16
N GLY A 112 -15.06 -17.18 0.91
CA GLY A 112 -14.19 -17.79 1.91
C GLY A 112 -12.71 -17.81 1.54
N ASN A 113 -12.29 -17.15 0.47
CA ASN A 113 -10.88 -17.03 0.12
C ASN A 113 -10.17 -16.10 1.10
N SER A 114 -9.04 -16.58 1.63
CA SER A 114 -8.20 -15.80 2.54
C SER A 114 -7.23 -14.91 1.77
N TYR A 115 -7.00 -13.71 2.29
CA TYR A 115 -6.06 -12.75 1.74
C TYR A 115 -4.87 -12.59 2.69
N THR A 116 -3.68 -12.43 2.11
CA THR A 116 -2.47 -12.10 2.86
C THR A 116 -2.35 -10.59 2.97
N ALA A 117 -2.12 -10.08 4.19
CA ALA A 117 -1.89 -8.66 4.39
C ALA A 117 -0.49 -8.25 3.90
N PHE A 118 -0.40 -7.10 3.26
CA PHE A 118 0.83 -6.31 3.27
C PHE A 118 0.89 -5.57 4.62
N VAL A 119 1.99 -5.72 5.34
CA VAL A 119 2.13 -5.18 6.71
C VAL A 119 3.28 -4.19 6.76
N GLU A 120 2.96 -2.98 7.21
CA GLU A 120 3.93 -1.92 7.46
C GLU A 120 3.66 -1.30 8.85
N GLY A 121 4.55 -1.57 9.80
CA GLY A 121 4.34 -1.17 11.19
C GLY A 121 3.07 -1.76 11.79
N ASN A 122 2.11 -0.90 12.10
CA ASN A 122 0.79 -1.27 12.63
C ASN A 122 -0.33 -1.18 11.57
N THR A 123 0.02 -1.01 10.30
CA THR A 123 -0.91 -0.95 9.18
C THR A 123 -0.94 -2.27 8.43
N TYR A 124 -2.13 -2.77 8.15
CA TYR A 124 -2.42 -4.04 7.47
C TYR A 124 -3.29 -3.75 6.26
N ASP A 125 -2.81 -4.07 5.07
CA ASP A 125 -3.55 -3.89 3.82
C ASP A 125 -3.89 -5.26 3.20
N PHE A 126 -5.18 -5.58 3.15
CA PHE A 126 -5.71 -6.80 2.54
C PHE A 126 -6.35 -6.56 1.17
N THR A 127 -6.14 -5.39 0.57
CA THR A 127 -6.71 -5.09 -0.75
C THR A 127 -6.08 -5.91 -1.88
N GLY A 128 -4.92 -6.50 -1.62
CA GLY A 128 -4.16 -7.32 -2.58
C GLY A 128 -3.37 -6.48 -3.60
N SER A 129 -3.29 -5.15 -3.40
CA SER A 129 -2.54 -4.25 -4.29
C SER A 129 -1.15 -3.92 -3.79
N LYS A 130 -0.98 -3.74 -2.50
CA LYS A 130 0.28 -3.32 -1.89
C LYS A 130 1.37 -4.38 -1.99
N GLY A 131 2.58 -3.96 -2.38
CA GLY A 131 3.75 -4.83 -2.49
C GLY A 131 3.71 -5.83 -3.66
N THR A 132 2.66 -5.83 -4.48
CA THR A 132 2.54 -6.74 -5.63
C THR A 132 3.52 -6.33 -6.73
N LYS A 133 4.29 -7.28 -7.24
CA LYS A 133 5.23 -7.05 -8.35
C LYS A 133 4.49 -7.10 -9.69
N ALA A 134 4.91 -6.24 -10.62
CA ALA A 134 4.48 -6.33 -12.00
C ALA A 134 5.14 -7.52 -12.73
N PRO A 135 4.48 -8.10 -13.76
CA PRO A 135 5.14 -8.96 -14.73
C PRO A 135 6.32 -8.22 -15.41
N GLU A 136 7.35 -8.96 -15.81
CA GLU A 136 8.60 -8.39 -16.35
C GLU A 136 8.37 -7.53 -17.61
N ASP A 137 7.48 -7.94 -18.49
CA ASP A 137 7.12 -7.19 -19.70
C ASP A 137 6.38 -5.87 -19.38
N ILE A 138 5.57 -5.87 -18.33
CA ILE A 138 4.90 -4.68 -17.81
C ILE A 138 5.91 -3.75 -17.13
N GLU A 139 6.77 -4.29 -16.27
CA GLU A 139 7.81 -3.52 -15.61
C GLU A 139 8.71 -2.80 -16.62
N LYS A 140 9.18 -3.55 -17.63
CA LYS A 140 9.96 -2.97 -18.72
C LYS A 140 9.19 -1.85 -19.45
N ARG A 141 7.89 -2.05 -19.74
CA ARG A 141 7.09 -1.02 -20.41
C ARG A 141 6.94 0.25 -19.56
N VAL A 142 6.78 0.09 -18.25
CA VAL A 142 6.74 1.23 -17.31
C VAL A 142 8.07 1.97 -17.34
N PHE A 143 9.20 1.27 -17.25
CA PHE A 143 10.53 1.87 -17.32
C PHE A 143 10.73 2.63 -18.63
N ASP A 144 10.53 1.98 -19.78
CA ASP A 144 10.67 2.62 -21.10
C ASP A 144 9.84 3.92 -21.21
N THR A 145 8.63 3.94 -20.60
CA THR A 145 7.73 5.09 -20.63
C THR A 145 8.25 6.22 -19.75
N ILE A 146 8.61 5.91 -18.50
CA ILE A 146 9.02 6.94 -17.54
C ILE A 146 10.41 7.45 -17.87
N ASP A 147 11.34 6.62 -18.34
CA ASP A 147 12.66 7.04 -18.83
C ASP A 147 12.51 8.02 -19.99
N SER A 148 11.62 7.71 -20.95
CA SER A 148 11.35 8.64 -22.04
C SER A 148 10.80 9.97 -21.54
N TYR A 149 9.89 9.96 -20.56
CA TYR A 149 9.35 11.17 -19.94
C TYR A 149 10.43 11.99 -19.21
N ILE A 150 11.25 11.33 -18.38
CA ILE A 150 12.36 11.98 -17.65
C ILE A 150 13.33 12.62 -18.65
N LEU A 151 13.76 11.89 -19.68
CA LEU A 151 14.64 12.43 -20.70
C LEU A 151 14.03 13.61 -21.45
N THR A 152 12.71 13.64 -21.62
CA THR A 152 12.03 14.78 -22.24
C THR A 152 12.00 16.00 -21.31
N ILE A 153 11.82 15.82 -20.00
CA ILE A 153 11.91 16.90 -19.01
C ILE A 153 13.28 17.60 -19.10
N TYR A 154 14.35 16.87 -19.34
CA TYR A 154 15.71 17.39 -19.44
C TYR A 154 16.19 17.66 -20.86
N ASN A 155 15.29 17.76 -21.83
CA ASN A 155 15.57 18.06 -23.24
C ASN A 155 16.49 17.06 -23.98
N HIS A 156 16.65 15.83 -23.45
CA HIS A 156 17.37 14.75 -24.14
C HIS A 156 16.51 13.97 -25.12
N LYS A 157 15.17 14.14 -25.06
CA LYS A 157 14.19 13.63 -26.01
C LYS A 157 13.15 14.69 -26.36
N SER A 158 12.56 14.57 -27.53
CA SER A 158 11.40 15.39 -27.92
C SER A 158 10.10 14.86 -27.30
N PHE A 159 9.11 15.73 -27.18
CA PHE A 159 7.77 15.31 -26.78
C PHE A 159 7.17 14.28 -27.74
N ASP A 160 7.41 14.40 -29.06
CA ASP A 160 6.87 13.48 -30.06
C ASP A 160 7.38 12.05 -29.85
N GLU A 161 8.65 11.87 -29.45
CA GLU A 161 9.19 10.55 -29.11
C GLU A 161 8.52 9.97 -27.88
N THR A 162 8.32 10.78 -26.83
CA THR A 162 7.68 10.36 -25.60
C THR A 162 6.17 10.14 -25.77
N ALA A 163 5.51 10.91 -26.63
CA ALA A 163 4.09 10.73 -26.95
C ALA A 163 3.76 9.34 -27.51
N THR A 164 4.75 8.63 -28.07
CA THR A 164 4.55 7.24 -28.54
C THR A 164 4.30 6.24 -27.41
N TYR A 165 4.58 6.61 -26.16
CA TYR A 165 4.33 5.83 -24.93
C TYR A 165 3.06 6.22 -24.22
N ILE A 166 2.42 7.34 -24.60
CA ILE A 166 1.30 7.96 -23.89
C ILE A 166 0.04 7.84 -24.73
N GLU A 167 -1.09 7.54 -24.10
CA GLU A 167 -2.39 7.53 -24.81
C GLU A 167 -2.74 8.96 -25.25
N TYR A 168 -2.97 9.13 -26.55
CA TYR A 168 -3.30 10.43 -27.13
C TYR A 168 -4.55 11.03 -26.47
N ASP A 169 -4.50 12.33 -26.16
CA ASP A 169 -5.57 13.12 -25.51
C ASP A 169 -6.01 12.60 -24.12
N SER A 170 -5.21 11.73 -23.50
CA SER A 170 -5.39 11.31 -22.10
C SER A 170 -5.02 12.43 -21.12
N ASP A 171 -5.36 12.25 -19.83
CA ASP A 171 -4.91 13.17 -18.79
C ASP A 171 -3.38 13.23 -18.68
N ALA A 172 -2.71 12.10 -18.84
CA ALA A 172 -1.24 12.05 -18.86
C ALA A 172 -0.68 12.84 -20.05
N TYR A 173 -1.27 12.69 -21.24
CA TYR A 173 -0.84 13.41 -22.43
C TYR A 173 -0.96 14.93 -22.24
N ARG A 174 -2.11 15.39 -21.75
CA ARG A 174 -2.37 16.82 -21.51
C ARG A 174 -1.44 17.36 -20.44
N LEU A 175 -1.32 16.67 -19.29
CA LEU A 175 -0.47 17.10 -18.19
C LEU A 175 1.00 17.24 -18.62
N ILE A 176 1.56 16.23 -19.30
CA ILE A 176 2.95 16.27 -19.77
C ILE A 176 3.16 17.39 -20.77
N LYS A 177 2.23 17.57 -21.73
CA LYS A 177 2.30 18.64 -22.72
C LYS A 177 2.25 20.02 -22.06
N ASP A 178 1.37 20.22 -21.06
CA ASP A 178 1.23 21.48 -20.34
C ASP A 178 2.45 21.77 -19.46
N VAL A 179 3.00 20.75 -18.78
CA VAL A 179 4.25 20.86 -18.01
C VAL A 179 5.38 21.29 -18.94
N LEU A 180 5.56 20.63 -20.08
CA LEU A 180 6.58 20.97 -21.06
C LEU A 180 6.42 22.37 -21.66
N ALA A 181 5.18 22.84 -21.80
CA ALA A 181 4.90 24.19 -22.27
C ALA A 181 5.12 25.29 -21.21
N SER A 182 4.96 24.96 -19.94
CA SER A 182 5.03 25.90 -18.81
C SER A 182 6.41 26.04 -18.20
N VAL A 183 7.27 25.03 -18.34
CA VAL A 183 8.62 25.07 -17.80
C VAL A 183 9.50 25.89 -18.73
N ILE A 184 10.03 27.00 -18.21
CA ILE A 184 11.06 27.76 -18.90
C ILE A 184 12.35 26.95 -18.76
N TRP A 185 12.66 26.18 -19.77
CA TRP A 185 13.81 25.30 -19.81
C TRP A 185 15.10 26.10 -19.91
N GLY A 186 15.58 26.51 -18.75
CA GLY A 186 16.88 27.16 -18.65
C GLY A 186 18.03 26.20 -18.44
N TRP A 187 17.73 24.93 -18.14
CA TRP A 187 18.77 23.96 -17.78
C TRP A 187 18.56 22.61 -18.46
N THR A 188 19.54 22.24 -19.27
CA THR A 188 19.66 20.92 -19.88
C THR A 188 20.99 20.34 -19.39
N PRO A 189 20.99 19.35 -18.49
CA PRO A 189 22.23 18.73 -18.03
C PRO A 189 22.96 18.04 -19.19
N ASP A 190 24.28 17.89 -19.09
CA ASP A 190 25.08 17.16 -20.09
C ASP A 190 24.72 15.68 -20.13
N THR A 191 24.43 15.10 -18.94
CA THR A 191 23.96 13.72 -18.80
C THR A 191 22.83 13.59 -17.79
N VAL A 192 21.98 12.58 -18.04
CA VAL A 192 20.95 12.10 -17.12
C VAL A 192 21.09 10.58 -17.03
N ASP A 193 21.62 10.11 -15.92
CA ASP A 193 21.86 8.70 -15.67
C ASP A 193 20.78 8.14 -14.73
N ILE A 194 20.14 7.05 -15.13
CA ILE A 194 19.15 6.37 -14.30
C ILE A 194 19.89 5.41 -13.37
N LEU A 195 19.81 5.64 -12.06
CA LEU A 195 20.53 4.88 -11.04
C LEU A 195 19.72 3.70 -10.50
N GLU A 196 18.46 3.96 -10.17
CA GLU A 196 17.57 2.97 -9.55
C GLU A 196 16.17 3.11 -10.11
N GLN A 197 15.49 1.98 -10.29
CA GLN A 197 14.09 1.93 -10.69
C GLN A 197 13.38 0.76 -10.04
N SER A 198 12.11 0.94 -9.70
CA SER A 198 11.25 -0.16 -9.27
C SER A 198 9.79 0.09 -9.62
N VAL A 199 9.06 -1.00 -9.85
CA VAL A 199 7.60 -1.01 -10.05
C VAL A 199 6.99 -1.92 -8.99
N THR A 200 6.09 -1.35 -8.20
CA THR A 200 5.38 -2.05 -7.11
C THR A 200 3.88 -1.76 -7.18
N ASP A 201 3.12 -2.34 -6.27
CA ASP A 201 1.67 -2.11 -6.13
C ASP A 201 0.91 -2.33 -7.45
N TYR A 202 1.34 -3.34 -8.22
CA TYR A 202 0.71 -3.67 -9.49
C TYR A 202 -0.70 -4.25 -9.28
N VAL A 203 -1.67 -3.68 -9.99
CA VAL A 203 -3.06 -4.16 -10.01
C VAL A 203 -3.56 -4.22 -11.45
N ALA A 204 -3.88 -5.42 -11.93
CA ALA A 204 -4.57 -5.58 -13.19
C ALA A 204 -6.09 -5.40 -13.01
N TYR A 205 -6.69 -4.57 -13.86
CA TYR A 205 -8.14 -4.37 -13.95
C TYR A 205 -8.68 -5.00 -15.23
N GLY A 206 -8.51 -6.31 -15.36
CA GLY A 206 -8.79 -7.05 -16.60
C GLY A 206 -7.63 -6.95 -17.60
N ASP A 207 -7.93 -7.21 -18.90
CA ASP A 207 -6.91 -7.38 -19.94
C ASP A 207 -6.37 -6.07 -20.51
N ASN A 208 -7.04 -4.95 -20.25
CA ASN A 208 -6.80 -3.68 -20.95
C ASN A 208 -6.45 -2.50 -20.04
N LEU A 209 -6.37 -2.71 -18.73
CA LEU A 209 -6.07 -1.66 -17.78
C LEU A 209 -5.27 -2.21 -16.61
N PHE A 210 -4.25 -1.47 -16.19
CA PHE A 210 -3.56 -1.73 -14.93
C PHE A 210 -3.13 -0.42 -14.26
N SER A 211 -2.86 -0.49 -12.96
CA SER A 211 -2.14 0.55 -12.21
C SER A 211 -0.92 -0.02 -11.53
N CYS A 212 0.04 0.85 -11.24
CA CYS A 212 1.23 0.51 -10.45
C CYS A 212 1.81 1.76 -9.78
N SER A 213 2.71 1.54 -8.83
CA SER A 213 3.59 2.57 -8.27
C SER A 213 4.96 2.45 -8.92
N TYR A 214 5.57 3.58 -9.25
CA TYR A 214 6.92 3.67 -9.79
C TYR A 214 7.78 4.49 -8.84
N TYR A 215 8.97 4.00 -8.57
CA TYR A 215 10.06 4.74 -7.96
C TYR A 215 11.23 4.79 -8.93
N GLY A 216 11.84 5.96 -9.08
CA GLY A 216 13.06 6.14 -9.86
C GLY A 216 14.00 7.13 -9.20
N LYS A 217 15.30 6.89 -9.36
CA LYS A 217 16.37 7.76 -8.93
C LYS A 217 17.32 8.00 -10.10
N ILE A 218 17.61 9.26 -10.35
CA ILE A 218 18.53 9.68 -11.42
C ILE A 218 19.69 10.47 -10.82
N TYR A 219 20.78 10.57 -11.60
CA TYR A 219 21.84 11.55 -11.39
C TYR A 219 21.91 12.47 -12.61
N LYS A 220 21.92 13.78 -12.36
CA LYS A 220 22.07 14.81 -13.38
C LYS A 220 23.44 15.45 -13.25
N TYR A 221 24.12 15.64 -14.36
CA TYR A 221 25.41 16.30 -14.39
C TYR A 221 25.45 17.38 -15.47
N GLU A 222 26.01 18.56 -15.12
CA GLU A 222 26.36 19.61 -16.03
C GLU A 222 27.71 20.21 -15.57
N GLU A 223 28.67 20.31 -16.47
CA GLU A 223 30.00 20.83 -16.16
C GLU A 223 29.91 22.27 -15.66
N GLY A 224 30.51 22.54 -14.50
CA GLY A 224 30.56 23.87 -13.88
C GLY A 224 29.26 24.35 -13.23
N LYS A 225 28.24 23.49 -13.09
CA LYS A 225 26.98 23.82 -12.41
C LYS A 225 26.86 23.14 -11.04
N SER A 226 26.33 23.91 -10.09
CA SER A 226 26.05 23.44 -8.73
C SER A 226 24.78 22.58 -8.63
N GLU A 227 23.93 22.61 -9.66
CA GLU A 227 22.69 21.89 -9.75
C GLU A 227 22.84 20.41 -10.11
N SER A 228 24.08 19.98 -10.44
CA SER A 228 24.39 18.55 -10.61
C SER A 228 24.08 17.78 -9.33
N GLY A 229 23.43 16.63 -9.45
CA GLY A 229 23.07 15.82 -8.28
C GLY A 229 21.98 14.78 -8.52
N GLU A 230 21.63 14.09 -7.46
CA GLU A 230 20.59 13.08 -7.47
C GLU A 230 19.19 13.69 -7.36
N GLU A 231 18.22 13.07 -8.03
CA GLU A 231 16.80 13.40 -7.94
C GLU A 231 15.97 12.12 -7.93
N THR A 232 14.86 12.14 -7.19
CA THR A 232 13.95 10.98 -7.08
C THR A 232 12.57 11.31 -7.64
N PHE A 233 11.97 10.33 -8.26
CA PHE A 233 10.63 10.40 -8.83
C PHE A 233 9.76 9.29 -8.23
N ASN A 234 8.60 9.68 -7.70
CA ASN A 234 7.61 8.77 -7.18
C ASN A 234 6.29 9.04 -7.90
N TYR A 235 5.80 8.06 -8.62
CA TYR A 235 4.57 8.16 -9.37
C TYR A 235 3.62 7.01 -9.06
N ARG A 236 2.32 7.29 -9.09
CA ARG A 236 1.30 6.25 -9.24
C ARG A 236 0.70 6.39 -10.63
N LEU A 237 0.64 5.29 -11.37
CA LEU A 237 0.42 5.25 -12.81
C LEU A 237 -0.80 4.43 -13.15
N ILE A 238 -1.50 4.80 -14.25
CA ILE A 238 -2.49 3.95 -14.92
C ILE A 238 -2.09 3.81 -16.39
N PHE A 239 -2.01 2.57 -16.85
CA PHE A 239 -1.79 2.21 -18.23
C PHE A 239 -3.03 1.58 -18.83
N LYS A 240 -3.31 1.91 -20.09
CA LYS A 240 -4.39 1.37 -20.87
C LYS A 240 -3.86 0.72 -22.15
N LYS A 241 -4.47 -0.40 -22.56
CA LYS A 241 -4.03 -1.18 -23.72
C LYS A 241 -4.86 -0.87 -24.94
N HIS A 242 -4.17 -0.53 -26.05
CA HIS A 242 -4.73 -0.38 -27.38
C HIS A 242 -3.86 -1.15 -28.39
N ASP A 243 -4.46 -1.86 -29.31
CA ASP A 243 -3.77 -2.59 -30.38
C ASP A 243 -2.59 -3.45 -29.86
N GLY A 244 -2.82 -4.10 -28.73
CA GLY A 244 -1.82 -4.97 -28.09
C GLY A 244 -0.71 -4.26 -27.34
N LYS A 245 -0.67 -2.93 -27.33
CA LYS A 245 0.36 -2.13 -26.65
C LYS A 245 -0.20 -1.35 -25.47
N TRP A 246 0.62 -1.18 -24.45
CA TRP A 246 0.29 -0.40 -23.26
C TRP A 246 0.72 1.05 -23.43
N TYR A 247 -0.16 1.99 -23.05
CA TYR A 247 0.05 3.44 -23.08
C TYR A 247 -0.28 4.06 -21.72
N LEU A 248 0.55 4.98 -21.26
CA LEU A 248 0.29 5.76 -20.05
C LEU A 248 -0.96 6.64 -20.26
N ASN A 249 -1.99 6.45 -19.42
CA ASN A 249 -3.25 7.20 -19.49
C ASN A 249 -3.32 8.28 -18.42
N TYR A 250 -2.83 7.96 -17.22
CA TYR A 250 -2.93 8.84 -16.05
C TYR A 250 -1.77 8.62 -15.09
N PHE A 251 -1.33 9.67 -14.44
CA PHE A 251 -0.41 9.56 -13.31
C PHE A 251 -0.59 10.69 -12.30
N ILE A 252 -0.11 10.44 -11.09
CA ILE A 252 0.04 11.43 -10.02
C ILE A 252 1.45 11.32 -9.44
N ILE A 253 1.97 12.46 -8.99
CA ILE A 253 3.21 12.57 -8.22
C ILE A 253 2.88 12.30 -6.75
N VAL A 254 3.71 11.52 -6.05
CA VAL A 254 3.48 11.11 -4.65
C VAL A 254 4.57 11.63 -3.75
#